data_3e25e3262e62dd004d8eed4aba111cff
#
_entry.id   3e25e3262e62dd004d8eed4aba111cff
#
_cell.length_a   1.000
_cell.length_b   1.000
_cell.length_c   1.000
_cell.angle_alpha   90.00
_cell.angle_beta   90.00
_cell.angle_gamma   90.00
#
_symmetry.space_group_name_H-M   'P 1'
#
loop_
_entity.id
_entity.type
_entity.pdbx_description
1 polymer ?
#
loop_
_entity_poly.entity_id
_entity_poly.type
_entity_poly.pdbx_seq_one_letter_code
_entity_poly.pdbx_strand_id
1 'polypeptide(L)'
;MKININYIVLTLLLMVGCTNPQQKMKDVINEKEAEFGVLSEQQMSKEKADPMIKLYLDFVAQYQDDTISADYLFKSAELSAKSAQFEQAVDLYGRVQRFPNFRKTPTALFLQGFIMENDLHKPQIAKSYYEKFLSKYPNHPLAKDVRLVIQSLELSPEELVKQFEQNSIMSNTK
;
A
#
# COMPACT_ATOMS: atom_id res chain seq x y z
N MET A 1 -33.71 35.79 41.64
CA MET A 1 -33.59 35.47 40.22
C MET A 1 -33.74 33.96 40.05
N LYS A 2 -34.91 33.48 39.68
CA LYS A 2 -35.18 32.03 39.53
C LYS A 2 -34.68 31.62 38.14
N ILE A 3 -33.55 30.95 38.08
CA ILE A 3 -33.03 30.38 36.83
C ILE A 3 -33.96 29.22 36.45
N ASN A 4 -34.64 29.35 35.32
CA ASN A 4 -35.59 28.36 34.81
C ASN A 4 -34.82 27.08 34.41
N ILE A 5 -34.95 26.02 35.21
CA ILE A 5 -34.33 24.71 35.00
C ILE A 5 -34.61 24.17 33.59
N ASN A 6 -35.75 24.52 32.99
CA ASN A 6 -36.08 24.14 31.61
C ASN A 6 -35.16 24.72 30.55
N TYR A 7 -34.53 25.90 30.76
CA TYR A 7 -33.56 26.46 29.83
C TYR A 7 -32.18 25.74 29.92
N ILE A 8 -31.83 25.27 31.13
CA ILE A 8 -30.59 24.52 31.35
C ILE A 8 -30.68 23.14 30.68
N VAL A 9 -31.83 22.48 30.78
CA VAL A 9 -32.06 21.17 30.14
C VAL A 9 -32.09 21.30 28.61
N LEU A 10 -32.72 22.38 28.09
CA LEU A 10 -32.79 22.62 26.64
C LEU A 10 -31.41 22.95 26.03
N THR A 11 -30.53 23.67 26.74
CA THR A 11 -29.18 23.96 26.30
C THR A 11 -28.25 22.77 26.41
N LEU A 12 -28.47 21.83 27.33
CA LEU A 12 -27.70 20.60 27.45
C LEU A 12 -28.03 19.59 26.33
N LEU A 13 -29.24 19.62 25.77
CA LEU A 13 -29.63 18.73 24.66
C LEU A 13 -29.02 19.13 23.30
N LEU A 14 -28.48 20.35 23.16
CA LEU A 14 -27.86 20.82 21.93
C LEU A 14 -26.34 20.47 21.82
N MET A 15 -25.78 19.86 22.86
CA MET A 15 -24.41 19.36 22.86
C MET A 15 -24.30 17.88 22.44
N VAL A 16 -25.31 17.35 21.70
CA VAL A 16 -25.11 16.10 20.96
C VAL A 16 -24.14 16.45 19.83
N GLY A 17 -22.84 16.26 20.11
CA GLY A 17 -21.77 16.58 19.19
C GLY A 17 -22.05 15.97 17.83
N CYS A 18 -22.09 16.81 16.79
CA CYS A 18 -21.98 16.38 15.41
C CYS A 18 -20.63 15.66 15.29
N THR A 19 -20.61 14.36 15.52
CA THR A 19 -19.43 13.55 15.22
C THR A 19 -19.23 13.66 13.72
N ASN A 20 -18.10 14.23 13.31
CA ASN A 20 -17.72 14.35 11.91
C ASN A 20 -17.78 12.94 11.29
N PRO A 21 -18.62 12.70 10.26
CA PRO A 21 -18.78 11.37 9.66
C PRO A 21 -17.44 10.76 9.21
N GLN A 22 -16.53 11.59 8.74
CA GLN A 22 -15.18 11.18 8.36
C GLN A 22 -14.39 10.65 9.58
N GLN A 23 -14.45 11.36 10.70
CA GLN A 23 -13.78 10.91 11.93
C GLN A 23 -14.35 9.58 12.42
N LYS A 24 -15.67 9.43 12.39
CA LYS A 24 -16.32 8.18 12.75
C LYS A 24 -15.85 7.00 11.88
N MET A 25 -15.67 7.22 10.57
CA MET A 25 -15.12 6.17 9.71
C MET A 25 -13.67 5.84 10.07
N LYS A 26 -12.83 6.85 10.35
CA LYS A 26 -11.45 6.64 10.82
C LYS A 26 -11.40 5.84 12.12
N ASP A 27 -12.29 6.14 13.06
CA ASP A 27 -12.35 5.43 14.34
C ASP A 27 -12.71 3.94 14.15
N VAL A 28 -13.70 3.64 13.28
CA VAL A 28 -14.06 2.25 12.92
C VAL A 28 -12.89 1.54 12.25
N ILE A 29 -12.18 2.21 11.34
CA ILE A 29 -11.01 1.64 10.67
C ILE A 29 -9.92 1.31 11.69
N ASN A 30 -9.60 2.25 12.60
CA ASN A 30 -8.58 2.07 13.62
C ASN A 30 -8.91 0.89 14.57
N GLU A 31 -10.18 0.76 14.97
CA GLU A 31 -10.63 -0.37 15.78
C GLU A 31 -10.40 -1.70 15.06
N LYS A 32 -10.78 -1.76 13.78
CA LYS A 32 -10.58 -2.97 12.96
C LYS A 32 -9.11 -3.26 12.67
N GLU A 33 -8.27 -2.25 12.45
CA GLU A 33 -6.83 -2.42 12.32
C GLU A 33 -6.21 -3.06 13.57
N ALA A 34 -6.67 -2.66 14.76
CA ALA A 34 -6.18 -3.25 16.01
C ALA A 34 -6.53 -4.75 16.12
N GLU A 35 -7.73 -5.15 15.69
CA GLU A 35 -8.13 -6.56 15.61
C GLU A 35 -7.27 -7.33 14.58
N PHE A 36 -6.97 -6.71 13.44
CA PHE A 36 -6.17 -7.29 12.36
C PHE A 36 -4.69 -7.47 12.69
N GLY A 37 -4.10 -6.55 13.47
CA GLY A 37 -2.70 -6.57 13.87
C GLY A 37 -2.27 -7.80 14.68
N VAL A 38 -3.22 -8.60 15.14
CA VAL A 38 -3.00 -9.86 15.87
C VAL A 38 -2.86 -11.07 14.92
N LEU A 39 -3.23 -10.95 13.64
CA LEU A 39 -3.17 -12.05 12.68
C LEU A 39 -1.77 -12.22 12.09
N SER A 40 -1.23 -13.43 12.13
CA SER A 40 0.01 -13.75 11.42
C SER A 40 -0.22 -13.80 9.90
N GLU A 41 0.85 -13.63 9.12
CA GLU A 41 0.76 -13.69 7.64
C GLU A 41 0.18 -15.02 7.14
N GLN A 42 0.50 -16.16 7.81
CA GLN A 42 -0.03 -17.47 7.46
C GLN A 42 -1.54 -17.62 7.72
N GLN A 43 -2.15 -16.68 8.44
CA GLN A 43 -3.59 -16.70 8.74
C GLN A 43 -4.39 -15.75 7.84
N MET A 44 -3.73 -15.05 6.92
CA MET A 44 -4.37 -14.09 6.04
C MET A 44 -4.99 -14.81 4.85
N SER A 45 -6.32 -14.92 4.85
CA SER A 45 -7.10 -15.40 3.70
C SER A 45 -7.88 -14.24 3.08
N LYS A 46 -8.37 -14.46 1.86
CA LYS A 46 -9.23 -13.49 1.15
C LYS A 46 -10.45 -13.10 2.00
N GLU A 47 -11.14 -14.08 2.59
CA GLU A 47 -12.35 -13.86 3.39
C GLU A 47 -12.09 -12.99 4.62
N LYS A 48 -10.88 -13.06 5.18
CA LYS A 48 -10.47 -12.21 6.31
C LYS A 48 -10.04 -10.82 5.84
N ALA A 49 -9.36 -10.73 4.70
CA ALA A 49 -8.85 -9.47 4.17
C ALA A 49 -9.95 -8.58 3.59
N ASP A 50 -10.91 -9.14 2.84
CA ASP A 50 -11.93 -8.39 2.10
C ASP A 50 -12.73 -7.39 2.94
N PRO A 51 -13.20 -7.71 4.17
CA PRO A 51 -13.92 -6.75 4.99
C PRO A 51 -13.09 -5.50 5.32
N MET A 52 -11.78 -5.67 5.60
CA MET A 52 -10.90 -4.56 5.92
C MET A 52 -10.55 -3.75 4.66
N ILE A 53 -10.26 -4.42 3.55
CA ILE A 53 -10.06 -3.78 2.25
C ILE A 53 -11.28 -2.93 1.90
N LYS A 54 -12.48 -3.47 2.08
CA LYS A 54 -13.73 -2.73 1.83
C LYS A 54 -13.84 -1.47 2.68
N LEU A 55 -13.55 -1.53 3.97
CA LEU A 55 -13.59 -0.36 4.86
C LEU A 55 -12.66 0.76 4.38
N TYR A 56 -11.43 0.42 4.00
CA TYR A 56 -10.48 1.39 3.44
C TYR A 56 -11.03 2.00 2.14
N LEU A 57 -11.55 1.17 1.23
CA LEU A 57 -12.04 1.62 -0.06
C LEU A 57 -13.32 2.46 0.05
N ASP A 58 -14.20 2.15 1.01
CA ASP A 58 -15.39 2.96 1.31
C ASP A 58 -14.97 4.37 1.78
N PHE A 59 -13.93 4.48 2.62
CA PHE A 59 -13.37 5.78 3.00
C PHE A 59 -12.80 6.53 1.79
N VAL A 60 -11.96 5.87 1.00
CA VAL A 60 -11.36 6.46 -0.21
C VAL A 60 -12.41 6.93 -1.22
N ALA A 61 -13.52 6.21 -1.34
CA ALA A 61 -14.62 6.60 -2.24
C ALA A 61 -15.31 7.90 -1.80
N GLN A 62 -15.44 8.11 -0.49
CA GLN A 62 -16.10 9.30 0.07
C GLN A 62 -15.17 10.50 0.21
N TYR A 63 -13.86 10.28 0.45
CA TYR A 63 -12.88 11.30 0.78
C TYR A 63 -11.65 11.22 -0.14
N GLN A 64 -11.89 11.30 -1.46
CA GLN A 64 -10.88 11.06 -2.49
C GLN A 64 -9.65 11.99 -2.41
N ASP A 65 -9.85 13.22 -1.93
CA ASP A 65 -8.80 14.24 -1.83
C ASP A 65 -8.14 14.29 -0.45
N ASP A 66 -8.58 13.47 0.50
CA ASP A 66 -7.95 13.38 1.82
C ASP A 66 -6.59 12.67 1.67
N THR A 67 -5.56 13.23 2.29
CA THR A 67 -4.20 12.69 2.27
C THR A 67 -4.13 11.27 2.85
N ILE A 68 -5.00 10.93 3.81
CA ILE A 68 -5.08 9.58 4.38
C ILE A 68 -5.62 8.55 3.39
N SER A 69 -6.36 8.97 2.35
CA SER A 69 -6.84 8.08 1.29
C SER A 69 -5.70 7.40 0.54
N ALA A 70 -4.55 8.07 0.39
CA ALA A 70 -3.36 7.45 -0.17
C ALA A 70 -2.83 6.30 0.71
N ASP A 71 -2.84 6.49 2.04
CA ASP A 71 -2.41 5.45 2.99
C ASP A 71 -3.39 4.27 3.00
N TYR A 72 -4.69 4.53 2.98
CA TYR A 72 -5.70 3.47 2.92
C TYR A 72 -5.67 2.69 1.60
N LEU A 73 -5.39 3.34 0.46
CA LEU A 73 -5.14 2.63 -0.79
C LEU A 73 -3.91 1.74 -0.71
N PHE A 74 -2.83 2.25 -0.12
CA PHE A 74 -1.60 1.49 0.05
C PHE A 74 -1.81 0.28 0.97
N LYS A 75 -2.46 0.46 2.12
CA LYS A 75 -2.83 -0.63 3.04
C LYS A 75 -3.76 -1.66 2.40
N SER A 76 -4.73 -1.20 1.58
CA SER A 76 -5.60 -2.11 0.82
C SER A 76 -4.80 -2.97 -0.16
N ALA A 77 -3.81 -2.38 -0.84
CA ALA A 77 -2.94 -3.10 -1.76
C ALA A 77 -2.05 -4.12 -1.03
N GLU A 78 -1.45 -3.73 0.11
CA GLU A 78 -0.66 -4.63 0.95
C GLU A 78 -1.50 -5.83 1.42
N LEU A 79 -2.73 -5.56 1.86
CA LEU A 79 -3.63 -6.60 2.36
C LEU A 79 -4.10 -7.52 1.23
N SER A 80 -4.36 -6.97 0.04
CA SER A 80 -4.67 -7.76 -1.16
C SER A 80 -3.51 -8.68 -1.55
N ALA A 81 -2.27 -8.17 -1.54
CA ALA A 81 -1.09 -8.98 -1.84
C ALA A 81 -0.90 -10.11 -0.81
N LYS A 82 -1.02 -9.81 0.49
CA LYS A 82 -0.92 -10.81 1.58
C LYS A 82 -1.99 -11.89 1.53
N SER A 83 -3.14 -11.60 0.94
CA SER A 83 -4.24 -12.55 0.76
C SER A 83 -4.28 -13.17 -0.64
N ALA A 84 -3.16 -13.12 -1.37
CA ALA A 84 -2.97 -13.66 -2.72
C ALA A 84 -3.95 -13.09 -3.78
N GLN A 85 -4.45 -11.86 -3.57
CA GLN A 85 -5.28 -11.13 -4.53
C GLN A 85 -4.39 -10.19 -5.37
N PHE A 86 -3.47 -10.76 -6.13
CA PHE A 86 -2.34 -10.06 -6.74
C PHE A 86 -2.76 -9.02 -7.78
N GLU A 87 -3.71 -9.32 -8.66
CA GLU A 87 -4.22 -8.36 -9.64
C GLU A 87 -4.89 -7.16 -8.96
N GLN A 88 -5.65 -7.39 -7.89
CA GLN A 88 -6.24 -6.33 -7.08
C GLN A 88 -5.16 -5.48 -6.41
N ALA A 89 -4.11 -6.09 -5.89
CA ALA A 89 -2.99 -5.38 -5.28
C ALA A 89 -2.30 -4.45 -6.29
N VAL A 90 -2.04 -4.93 -7.50
CA VAL A 90 -1.44 -4.13 -8.58
C VAL A 90 -2.33 -2.94 -8.96
N ASP A 91 -3.65 -3.13 -9.09
CA ASP A 91 -4.59 -2.04 -9.35
C ASP A 91 -4.56 -0.99 -8.23
N LEU A 92 -4.66 -1.43 -6.99
CA LEU A 92 -4.69 -0.54 -5.82
C LEU A 92 -3.39 0.25 -5.66
N TYR A 93 -2.22 -0.37 -5.86
CA TYR A 93 -0.95 0.35 -5.92
C TYR A 93 -0.91 1.35 -7.08
N GLY A 94 -1.53 1.02 -8.21
CA GLY A 94 -1.69 1.94 -9.33
C GLY A 94 -2.50 3.18 -8.96
N ARG A 95 -3.56 3.03 -8.16
CA ARG A 95 -4.38 4.15 -7.67
C ARG A 95 -3.62 5.06 -6.71
N VAL A 96 -2.65 4.54 -5.95
CA VAL A 96 -1.75 5.35 -5.10
C VAL A 96 -0.98 6.39 -5.92
N GLN A 97 -0.69 6.12 -7.21
CA GLN A 97 0.02 7.06 -8.09
C GLN A 97 -0.69 8.41 -8.30
N ARG A 98 -1.97 8.52 -7.95
CA ARG A 98 -2.72 9.80 -7.97
C ARG A 98 -2.30 10.77 -6.84
N PHE A 99 -1.53 10.28 -5.87
CA PHE A 99 -1.05 11.03 -4.71
C PHE A 99 0.48 11.20 -4.79
N PRO A 100 1.01 12.08 -5.65
CA PRO A 100 2.46 12.18 -5.90
C PRO A 100 3.26 12.59 -4.66
N ASN A 101 2.64 13.31 -3.72
CA ASN A 101 3.28 13.77 -2.48
C ASN A 101 3.19 12.74 -1.34
N PHE A 102 2.52 11.61 -1.54
CA PHE A 102 2.50 10.56 -0.54
C PHE A 102 3.83 9.80 -0.53
N ARG A 103 4.46 9.71 0.64
CA ARG A 103 5.82 9.18 0.81
C ARG A 103 6.03 7.79 0.20
N LYS A 104 4.99 6.94 0.22
CA LYS A 104 5.08 5.56 -0.29
C LYS A 104 4.69 5.44 -1.78
N THR A 105 4.42 6.53 -2.48
CA THR A 105 4.06 6.48 -3.91
C THR A 105 5.16 5.85 -4.79
N PRO A 106 6.45 6.14 -4.59
CA PRO A 106 7.51 5.42 -5.30
C PRO A 106 7.49 3.92 -4.98
N THR A 107 7.35 3.55 -3.71
CA THR A 107 7.28 2.16 -3.26
C THR A 107 6.09 1.42 -3.88
N ALA A 108 4.92 2.08 -3.99
CA ALA A 108 3.75 1.49 -4.65
C ALA A 108 4.04 1.14 -6.12
N LEU A 109 4.75 2.00 -6.84
CA LEU A 109 5.14 1.73 -8.23
C LEU A 109 6.13 0.56 -8.34
N PHE A 110 7.10 0.48 -7.43
CA PHE A 110 8.01 -0.65 -7.35
C PHE A 110 7.27 -1.97 -7.06
N LEU A 111 6.33 -1.96 -6.10
CA LEU A 111 5.57 -3.16 -5.71
C LEU A 111 4.65 -3.66 -6.83
N GLN A 112 4.17 -2.79 -7.73
CA GLN A 112 3.46 -3.25 -8.94
C GLN A 112 4.38 -4.14 -9.81
N GLY A 113 5.63 -3.72 -10.05
CA GLY A 113 6.61 -4.50 -10.78
C GLY A 113 6.95 -5.80 -10.05
N PHE A 114 7.17 -5.72 -8.74
CA PHE A 114 7.51 -6.87 -7.91
C PHE A 114 6.44 -7.98 -7.96
N ILE A 115 5.17 -7.62 -7.82
CA ILE A 115 4.05 -8.57 -7.91
C ILE A 115 3.93 -9.15 -9.33
N MET A 116 4.12 -8.31 -10.36
CA MET A 116 4.10 -8.79 -11.74
C MET A 116 5.19 -9.82 -12.01
N GLU A 117 6.39 -9.66 -11.43
CA GLU A 117 7.51 -10.58 -11.59
C GLU A 117 7.29 -11.88 -10.81
N ASN A 118 7.10 -11.74 -9.50
CA ASN A 118 7.23 -12.87 -8.56
C ASN A 118 5.93 -13.66 -8.38
N ASP A 119 4.80 -12.99 -8.38
CA ASP A 119 3.50 -13.60 -8.06
C ASP A 119 2.68 -13.90 -9.32
N LEU A 120 2.71 -13.01 -10.29
CA LEU A 120 1.96 -13.14 -11.55
C LEU A 120 2.79 -13.73 -12.70
N HIS A 121 4.10 -13.91 -12.51
CA HIS A 121 5.05 -14.49 -13.48
C HIS A 121 5.01 -13.79 -14.85
N LYS A 122 4.94 -12.44 -14.85
CA LYS A 122 4.90 -11.58 -16.03
C LYS A 122 6.13 -10.67 -16.10
N PRO A 123 7.34 -11.22 -16.30
CA PRO A 123 8.60 -10.47 -16.19
C PRO A 123 8.71 -9.30 -17.18
N GLN A 124 8.12 -9.40 -18.38
CA GLN A 124 8.16 -8.31 -19.36
C GLN A 124 7.29 -7.12 -18.92
N ILE A 125 6.17 -7.38 -18.24
CA ILE A 125 5.32 -6.34 -17.66
C ILE A 125 6.01 -5.74 -16.43
N ALA A 126 6.63 -6.57 -15.59
CA ALA A 126 7.41 -6.13 -14.44
C ALA A 126 8.52 -5.16 -14.85
N LYS A 127 9.28 -5.50 -15.90
CA LYS A 127 10.33 -4.64 -16.47
C LYS A 127 9.80 -3.24 -16.80
N SER A 128 8.62 -3.14 -17.42
CA SER A 128 8.00 -1.84 -17.75
C SER A 128 7.68 -1.00 -16.50
N TYR A 129 7.25 -1.65 -15.41
CA TYR A 129 7.04 -0.96 -14.12
C TYR A 129 8.37 -0.48 -13.51
N TYR A 130 9.41 -1.29 -13.56
CA TYR A 130 10.74 -0.94 -13.06
C TYR A 130 11.39 0.19 -13.86
N GLU A 131 11.29 0.18 -15.18
CA GLU A 131 11.75 1.27 -16.04
C GLU A 131 11.01 2.57 -15.73
N LYS A 132 9.68 2.51 -15.56
CA LYS A 132 8.86 3.65 -15.14
C LYS A 132 9.27 4.17 -13.76
N PHE A 133 9.61 3.26 -12.82
CA PHE A 133 10.11 3.63 -11.52
C PHE A 133 11.42 4.40 -11.63
N LEU A 134 12.40 3.90 -12.37
CA LEU A 134 13.70 4.56 -12.56
C LEU A 134 13.58 5.91 -13.28
N SER A 135 12.66 6.01 -14.24
CA SER A 135 12.37 7.28 -14.92
C SER A 135 11.82 8.35 -13.98
N LYS A 136 10.89 7.96 -13.09
CA LYS A 136 10.23 8.91 -12.17
C LYS A 136 11.06 9.19 -10.91
N TYR A 137 11.82 8.20 -10.43
CA TYR A 137 12.49 8.22 -9.14
C TYR A 137 13.96 7.78 -9.23
N PRO A 138 14.78 8.42 -10.09
CA PRO A 138 16.16 7.96 -10.38
C PRO A 138 17.10 7.96 -9.16
N ASN A 139 16.78 8.79 -8.14
CA ASN A 139 17.57 8.96 -6.92
C ASN A 139 16.92 8.29 -5.69
N HIS A 140 15.87 7.49 -5.87
CA HIS A 140 15.25 6.76 -4.77
C HIS A 140 16.20 5.69 -4.24
N PRO A 141 16.23 5.38 -2.93
CA PRO A 141 17.07 4.33 -2.37
C PRO A 141 17.00 2.99 -3.12
N LEU A 142 15.82 2.59 -3.57
CA LEU A 142 15.62 1.36 -4.35
C LEU A 142 16.13 1.43 -5.79
N ALA A 143 16.55 2.60 -6.31
CA ALA A 143 16.88 2.73 -7.73
C ALA A 143 18.09 1.88 -8.16
N LYS A 144 19.03 1.66 -7.24
CA LYS A 144 20.18 0.77 -7.49
C LYS A 144 19.72 -0.68 -7.66
N ASP A 145 18.90 -1.15 -6.74
CA ASP A 145 18.41 -2.54 -6.73
C ASP A 145 17.49 -2.80 -7.93
N VAL A 146 16.63 -1.84 -8.28
CA VAL A 146 15.77 -1.94 -9.46
C VAL A 146 16.57 -2.06 -10.76
N ARG A 147 17.71 -1.36 -10.89
CA ARG A 147 18.60 -1.54 -12.07
C ARG A 147 19.16 -2.96 -12.17
N LEU A 148 19.55 -3.53 -11.03
CA LEU A 148 20.04 -4.91 -10.97
C LEU A 148 18.95 -5.92 -11.34
N VAL A 149 17.72 -5.70 -10.85
CA VAL A 149 16.57 -6.54 -11.21
C VAL A 149 16.30 -6.48 -12.72
N ILE A 150 16.23 -5.28 -13.32
CA ILE A 150 16.06 -5.17 -14.79
C ILE A 150 17.16 -5.93 -15.53
N GLN A 151 18.41 -5.78 -15.12
CA GLN A 151 19.53 -6.50 -15.73
C GLN A 151 19.36 -8.02 -15.60
N SER A 152 18.92 -8.52 -14.46
CA SER A 152 18.67 -9.96 -14.27
C SER A 152 17.52 -10.50 -15.13
N LEU A 153 16.51 -9.67 -15.39
CA LEU A 153 15.39 -10.04 -16.28
C LEU A 153 15.79 -10.12 -17.78
N GLU A 154 16.94 -9.55 -18.15
CA GLU A 154 17.46 -9.55 -19.52
C GLU A 154 18.45 -10.69 -19.78
N LEU A 155 18.99 -11.31 -18.73
CA LEU A 155 19.98 -12.37 -18.84
C LEU A 155 19.33 -13.76 -18.93
N SER A 156 19.94 -14.65 -19.68
CA SER A 156 19.61 -16.07 -19.63
C SER A 156 20.08 -16.68 -18.29
N PRO A 157 19.51 -17.83 -17.87
CA PRO A 157 19.95 -18.52 -16.66
C PRO A 157 21.46 -18.79 -16.63
N GLU A 158 22.05 -19.14 -17.78
CA GLU A 158 23.48 -19.42 -17.93
C GLU A 158 24.33 -18.14 -17.75
N GLU A 159 23.86 -17.01 -18.26
CA GLU A 159 24.56 -15.72 -18.13
C GLU A 159 24.47 -15.22 -16.68
N LEU A 160 23.31 -15.43 -16.00
CA LEU A 160 23.15 -15.13 -14.58
C LEU A 160 24.16 -15.91 -13.72
N VAL A 161 24.29 -17.23 -13.93
CA VAL A 161 25.26 -18.07 -13.19
C VAL A 161 26.68 -17.54 -13.39
N LYS A 162 27.09 -17.27 -14.63
CA LYS A 162 28.43 -16.71 -14.94
C LYS A 162 28.67 -15.37 -14.23
N GLN A 163 27.67 -14.49 -14.19
CA GLN A 163 27.81 -13.20 -13.52
C GLN A 163 27.97 -13.36 -11.99
N PHE A 164 27.22 -14.27 -11.37
CA PHE A 164 27.36 -14.57 -9.94
C PHE A 164 28.76 -15.16 -9.61
N GLU A 165 29.28 -16.08 -10.42
CA GLU A 165 30.59 -16.65 -10.26
C GLU A 165 31.69 -15.59 -10.37
N GLN A 166 31.62 -14.70 -11.35
CA GLN A 166 32.59 -13.61 -11.54
C GLN A 166 32.58 -12.63 -10.36
N ASN A 167 31.39 -12.26 -9.87
CA ASN A 167 31.24 -11.35 -8.73
C ASN A 167 31.78 -11.99 -7.43
N SER A 168 31.59 -13.29 -7.23
CA SER A 168 32.09 -14.02 -6.05
C SER A 168 33.64 -14.10 -6.05
N ILE A 169 34.26 -14.27 -7.20
CA ILE A 169 35.73 -14.28 -7.36
C ILE A 169 36.30 -12.89 -7.01
N MET A 170 35.67 -11.81 -7.51
CA MET A 170 36.14 -10.45 -7.25
C MET A 170 35.93 -10.01 -5.78
N SER A 171 34.95 -10.56 -5.06
CA SER A 171 34.75 -10.27 -3.64
C SER A 171 35.74 -11.00 -2.73
N ASN A 172 36.28 -12.14 -3.14
CA ASN A 172 37.25 -12.96 -2.39
C ASN A 172 38.69 -12.54 -2.60
N THR A 173 38.96 -11.58 -3.51
CA THR A 173 40.32 -11.09 -3.83
C THR A 173 40.65 -9.74 -3.16
N LYS A 174 39.82 -9.25 -2.26
CA LYS A 174 40.03 -8.06 -1.41
C LYS A 174 40.22 -8.46 0.05
#